data_059142b37210b98d5a4caf98a097282f
#
_entry.id   059142b37210b98d5a4caf98a097282f
#
_cell.length_a   1.000
_cell.length_b   1.000
_cell.length_c   1.000
_cell.angle_alpha   90.00
_cell.angle_beta   90.00
_cell.angle_gamma   90.00
#
_symmetry.space_group_name_H-M   'P 1'
#
loop_
_entity.id
_entity.type
_entity.pdbx_description
1 polymer ?
#
loop_
_entity_poly.entity_id
_entity_poly.type
_entity_poly.pdbx_seq_one_letter_code
_entity_poly.pdbx_strand_id
1 'polypeptide(L)'
;MPASSGFKLTYSTMFNPPPQLHARFDAALADFRRDGMGRDHAQWIGGASVGGARHFEVRSPIDQDWLIGRFVEASAQDVDRAVQAAHAAYPAWAATPWRERVALLRRAARLIEERVYAISAAVALEVGKNRMESIGEVQETADLIDWYCDQMEAGEGFDRVLPDDPLPQFRSHNRTVL
;
A
#
# COMPACT_ATOMS: atom_id res chain seq x y z
N MET A 1 4.01 23.36 15.00
CA MET A 1 5.41 22.95 14.72
C MET A 1 5.49 22.75 13.23
N PRO A 2 6.33 23.42 12.47
CA PRO A 2 6.52 23.10 11.07
C PRO A 2 7.11 21.70 10.99
N ALA A 3 6.47 20.82 10.22
CA ALA A 3 7.00 19.51 9.90
C ALA A 3 8.41 19.70 9.33
N SER A 4 9.39 18.99 9.87
CA SER A 4 10.72 18.92 9.29
C SER A 4 10.53 18.49 7.83
N SER A 5 10.92 19.36 6.90
CA SER A 5 10.98 19.01 5.47
C SER A 5 12.04 17.92 5.29
N GLY A 6 11.66 16.68 5.62
CA GLY A 6 12.48 15.51 5.33
C GLY A 6 12.73 15.46 3.84
N PHE A 7 13.95 15.10 3.44
CA PHE A 7 14.27 14.87 2.04
C PHE A 7 13.30 13.82 1.48
N LYS A 8 12.58 14.18 0.41
CA LYS A 8 11.70 13.28 -0.33
C LYS A 8 12.40 12.87 -1.62
N LEU A 9 12.45 11.57 -1.88
CA LEU A 9 12.99 11.06 -3.11
C LEU A 9 11.97 11.23 -4.23
N THR A 10 12.41 11.91 -5.30
CA THR A 10 11.66 12.10 -6.55
C THR A 10 12.61 11.89 -7.71
N TYR A 11 12.11 11.78 -8.93
CA TYR A 11 12.98 11.71 -10.12
C TYR A 11 13.98 12.87 -10.21
N SER A 12 13.62 14.06 -9.76
CA SER A 12 14.50 15.23 -9.78
C SER A 12 15.55 15.21 -8.67
N THR A 13 15.31 14.53 -7.55
CA THR A 13 16.20 14.49 -6.38
C THR A 13 17.06 13.22 -6.29
N MET A 14 16.77 12.21 -7.14
CA MET A 14 17.45 10.91 -7.08
C MET A 14 18.92 10.94 -7.54
N PHE A 15 19.33 11.96 -8.32
CA PHE A 15 20.69 12.01 -8.88
C PHE A 15 21.76 12.46 -7.89
N ASN A 16 21.38 13.13 -6.80
CA ASN A 16 22.30 13.58 -5.76
C ASN A 16 21.64 13.48 -4.37
N PRO A 17 21.35 12.25 -3.90
CA PRO A 17 20.70 12.04 -2.61
C PRO A 17 21.65 12.44 -1.47
N PRO A 18 21.13 12.98 -0.36
CA PRO A 18 21.95 13.34 0.77
C PRO A 18 22.56 12.10 1.45
N PRO A 19 23.75 12.19 2.06
CA PRO A 19 24.39 11.07 2.74
C PRO A 19 23.51 10.37 3.79
N GLN A 20 22.60 11.12 4.44
CA GLN A 20 21.67 10.61 5.42
C GLN A 20 20.68 9.60 4.83
N LEU A 21 20.31 9.72 3.55
CA LEU A 21 19.47 8.72 2.87
C LEU A 21 20.19 7.37 2.84
N HIS A 22 21.45 7.38 2.45
CA HIS A 22 22.24 6.16 2.37
C HIS A 22 22.40 5.51 3.75
N ALA A 23 22.74 6.29 4.77
CA ALA A 23 22.88 5.79 6.13
C ALA A 23 21.58 5.17 6.69
N ARG A 24 20.43 5.81 6.44
CA ARG A 24 19.11 5.28 6.86
C ARG A 24 18.77 3.99 6.13
N PHE A 25 19.04 3.92 4.83
CA PHE A 25 18.79 2.70 4.07
C PHE A 25 19.70 1.56 4.54
N ASP A 26 20.98 1.81 4.76
CA ASP A 26 21.94 0.80 5.24
C ASP A 26 21.53 0.26 6.63
N ALA A 27 21.08 1.14 7.52
CA ALA A 27 20.54 0.73 8.82
C ALA A 27 19.29 -0.15 8.67
N ALA A 28 18.34 0.27 7.84
CA ALA A 28 17.11 -0.51 7.59
C ALA A 28 17.41 -1.87 6.95
N LEU A 29 18.40 -1.93 6.04
CA LEU A 29 18.86 -3.18 5.42
C LEU A 29 19.47 -4.13 6.46
N ALA A 30 20.31 -3.61 7.36
CA ALA A 30 20.89 -4.38 8.45
C ALA A 30 19.82 -4.90 9.41
N ASP A 31 18.83 -4.06 9.76
CA ASP A 31 17.71 -4.43 10.62
C ASP A 31 16.84 -5.51 9.97
N PHE A 32 16.52 -5.38 8.70
CA PHE A 32 15.73 -6.39 8.00
C PHE A 32 16.47 -7.72 7.88
N ARG A 33 17.78 -7.71 7.61
CA ARG A 33 18.59 -8.92 7.57
C ARG A 33 18.67 -9.63 8.93
N ARG A 34 18.73 -8.87 10.01
CA ARG A 34 18.81 -9.43 11.38
C ARG A 34 17.46 -9.98 11.87
N ASP A 35 16.39 -9.19 11.66
CA ASP A 35 15.12 -9.39 12.33
C ASP A 35 13.94 -9.72 11.39
N GLY A 36 14.05 -9.41 10.09
CA GLY A 36 12.98 -9.56 9.12
C GLY A 36 13.04 -10.87 8.34
N MET A 37 14.25 -11.33 8.01
CA MET A 37 14.44 -12.51 7.17
C MET A 37 14.12 -13.83 7.88
N GLY A 38 13.75 -14.83 7.08
CA GLY A 38 13.55 -16.22 7.54
C GLY A 38 12.29 -16.45 8.38
N ARG A 39 11.41 -15.44 8.50
CA ARG A 39 10.18 -15.53 9.30
C ARG A 39 9.09 -16.31 8.56
N ASP A 40 8.17 -16.87 9.35
CA ASP A 40 6.93 -17.44 8.84
C ASP A 40 5.85 -16.35 8.77
N HIS A 41 5.16 -16.32 7.63
CA HIS A 41 4.12 -15.33 7.34
C HIS A 41 2.79 -16.02 7.07
N ALA A 42 1.78 -15.64 7.86
CA ALA A 42 0.41 -16.06 7.64
C ALA A 42 -0.25 -15.21 6.53
N GLN A 43 -1.32 -15.72 5.96
CA GLN A 43 -2.23 -14.92 5.12
C GLN A 43 -3.19 -14.09 5.99
N TRP A 44 -3.77 -13.04 5.41
CA TRP A 44 -4.74 -12.19 6.09
C TRP A 44 -6.08 -12.24 5.36
N ILE A 45 -7.13 -12.70 6.04
CA ILE A 45 -8.47 -12.84 5.48
C ILE A 45 -9.47 -12.23 6.45
N GLY A 46 -10.28 -11.30 5.99
CA GLY A 46 -11.30 -10.64 6.82
C GLY A 46 -10.71 -9.90 8.02
N GLY A 47 -9.49 -9.37 7.93
CA GLY A 47 -8.82 -8.67 9.03
C GLY A 47 -8.18 -9.57 10.08
N ALA A 48 -8.15 -10.88 9.86
CA ALA A 48 -7.55 -11.86 10.76
C ALA A 48 -6.36 -12.60 10.11
N SER A 49 -5.37 -12.95 10.95
CA SER A 49 -4.26 -13.81 10.54
C SER A 49 -4.74 -15.26 10.42
N VAL A 50 -4.51 -15.87 9.27
CA VAL A 50 -4.92 -17.24 8.96
C VAL A 50 -3.70 -18.07 8.58
N GLY A 51 -3.42 -19.12 9.36
CA GLY A 51 -2.38 -20.10 9.05
C GLY A 51 -2.81 -21.08 7.97
N GLY A 52 -1.90 -21.95 7.57
CA GLY A 52 -2.13 -23.03 6.62
C GLY A 52 -1.15 -24.19 6.83
N ALA A 53 -1.47 -25.34 6.26
CA ALA A 53 -0.65 -26.53 6.38
C ALA A 53 0.57 -26.52 5.44
N ARG A 54 0.47 -25.83 4.31
CA ARG A 54 1.53 -25.73 3.31
C ARG A 54 2.13 -24.35 3.28
N HIS A 55 3.44 -24.29 3.02
CA HIS A 55 4.20 -23.05 2.91
C HIS A 55 5.10 -23.14 1.67
N PHE A 56 5.40 -21.97 1.10
CA PHE A 56 6.45 -21.82 0.11
C PHE A 56 7.51 -20.86 0.62
N GLU A 57 8.74 -21.07 0.18
CA GLU A 57 9.88 -20.21 0.51
C GLU A 57 10.08 -19.15 -0.56
N VAL A 58 10.36 -17.92 -0.13
CA VAL A 58 10.86 -16.84 -0.98
C VAL A 58 12.31 -16.61 -0.62
N ARG A 59 13.18 -16.70 -1.63
CA ARG A 59 14.62 -16.48 -1.51
C ARG A 59 15.02 -15.26 -2.30
N SER A 60 16.07 -14.57 -1.85
CA SER A 60 16.56 -13.39 -2.53
C SER A 60 17.18 -13.75 -3.89
N PRO A 61 16.88 -13.00 -4.97
CA PRO A 61 17.57 -13.17 -6.23
C PRO A 61 19.03 -12.69 -6.18
N ILE A 62 19.41 -11.93 -5.16
CA ILE A 62 20.78 -11.46 -4.96
C ILE A 62 21.68 -12.59 -4.47
N ASP A 63 21.13 -13.44 -3.58
CA ASP A 63 21.84 -14.58 -2.99
C ASP A 63 20.79 -15.63 -2.59
N GLN A 64 20.83 -16.78 -3.25
CA GLN A 64 19.86 -17.86 -3.05
C GLN A 64 19.95 -18.53 -1.67
N ASP A 65 21.01 -18.31 -0.92
CA ASP A 65 21.12 -18.77 0.46
C ASP A 65 20.33 -17.86 1.43
N TRP A 66 19.90 -16.67 0.99
CA TRP A 66 19.11 -15.75 1.79
C TRP A 66 17.63 -16.08 1.70
N LEU A 67 17.10 -16.69 2.76
CA LEU A 67 15.68 -16.94 2.91
C LEU A 67 14.99 -15.64 3.38
N ILE A 68 14.18 -15.04 2.50
CA ILE A 68 13.37 -13.86 2.85
C ILE A 68 12.28 -14.23 3.84
N GLY A 69 11.53 -15.31 3.55
CA GLY A 69 10.51 -15.81 4.46
C GLY A 69 9.82 -17.06 3.93
N ARG A 70 9.00 -17.66 4.82
CA ARG A 70 8.08 -18.74 4.49
C ARG A 70 6.66 -18.21 4.54
N PHE A 71 5.92 -18.42 3.49
CA PHE A 71 4.57 -17.89 3.33
C PHE A 71 3.58 -19.03 3.25
N VAL A 72 2.42 -18.87 3.91
CA VAL A 72 1.34 -19.83 3.79
C VAL A 72 0.86 -19.89 2.34
N GLU A 73 0.84 -21.11 1.78
CA GLU A 73 0.24 -21.38 0.48
C GLU A 73 -1.29 -21.47 0.64
N ALA A 74 -2.01 -20.49 0.06
CA ALA A 74 -3.45 -20.44 0.13
C ALA A 74 -4.09 -21.63 -0.60
N SER A 75 -5.09 -22.25 0.02
CA SER A 75 -5.94 -23.22 -0.64
C SER A 75 -7.06 -22.52 -1.44
N ALA A 76 -7.72 -23.26 -2.34
CA ALA A 76 -8.92 -22.76 -3.03
C ALA A 76 -9.98 -22.27 -2.04
N GLN A 77 -10.15 -22.99 -0.93
CA GLN A 77 -11.10 -22.59 0.12
C GLN A 77 -10.69 -21.28 0.82
N ASP A 78 -9.39 -21.01 0.97
CA ASP A 78 -8.91 -19.73 1.50
C ASP A 78 -9.22 -18.57 0.55
N VAL A 79 -9.05 -18.79 -0.76
CA VAL A 79 -9.44 -17.81 -1.78
C VAL A 79 -10.93 -17.52 -1.73
N ASP A 80 -11.78 -18.55 -1.67
CA ASP A 80 -13.22 -18.38 -1.56
C ASP A 80 -13.60 -17.59 -0.29
N ARG A 81 -12.99 -17.90 0.85
CA ARG A 81 -13.19 -17.16 2.10
C ARG A 81 -12.77 -15.69 1.98
N ALA A 82 -11.65 -15.42 1.31
CA ALA A 82 -11.18 -14.05 1.10
C ALA A 82 -12.16 -13.24 0.24
N VAL A 83 -12.67 -13.84 -0.85
CA VAL A 83 -13.67 -13.21 -1.72
C VAL A 83 -14.97 -12.97 -0.95
N GLN A 84 -15.46 -13.95 -0.19
CA GLN A 84 -16.66 -13.79 0.64
C GLN A 84 -16.50 -12.69 1.69
N ALA A 85 -15.33 -12.60 2.35
CA ALA A 85 -15.05 -11.54 3.31
C ALA A 85 -15.05 -10.15 2.65
N ALA A 86 -14.49 -10.02 1.44
CA ALA A 86 -14.52 -8.78 0.68
C ALA A 86 -15.96 -8.39 0.29
N HIS A 87 -16.76 -9.33 -0.22
CA HIS A 87 -18.17 -9.10 -0.53
C HIS A 87 -18.99 -8.69 0.70
N ALA A 88 -18.77 -9.32 1.84
CA ALA A 88 -19.44 -8.98 3.10
C ALA A 88 -19.08 -7.57 3.60
N ALA A 89 -17.85 -7.12 3.38
CA ALA A 89 -17.40 -5.78 3.77
C ALA A 89 -17.90 -4.67 2.83
N TYR A 90 -18.20 -5.00 1.56
CA TYR A 90 -18.50 -4.01 0.52
C TYR A 90 -19.69 -3.08 0.87
N PRO A 91 -20.86 -3.55 1.38
CA PRO A 91 -21.99 -2.67 1.66
C PRO A 91 -21.66 -1.56 2.68
N ALA A 92 -20.95 -1.92 3.76
CA ALA A 92 -20.52 -0.95 4.77
C ALA A 92 -19.49 0.03 4.21
N TRP A 93 -18.50 -0.46 3.44
CA TRP A 93 -17.50 0.38 2.79
C TRP A 93 -18.13 1.33 1.76
N ALA A 94 -19.07 0.85 0.95
CA ALA A 94 -19.76 1.67 -0.04
C ALA A 94 -20.63 2.76 0.61
N ALA A 95 -21.22 2.49 1.77
CA ALA A 95 -22.00 3.46 2.55
C ALA A 95 -21.13 4.45 3.33
N THR A 96 -19.83 4.17 3.52
CA THR A 96 -18.93 5.09 4.21
C THR A 96 -18.76 6.37 3.40
N PRO A 97 -18.93 7.56 3.99
CA PRO A 97 -18.74 8.82 3.31
C PRO A 97 -17.36 8.90 2.65
N TRP A 98 -17.30 9.40 1.42
CA TRP A 98 -16.04 9.43 0.68
C TRP A 98 -14.92 10.19 1.41
N ARG A 99 -15.24 11.23 2.19
CA ARG A 99 -14.26 11.98 3.00
C ARG A 99 -13.60 11.11 4.07
N GLU A 100 -14.35 10.19 4.67
CA GLU A 100 -13.81 9.25 5.65
C GLU A 100 -12.92 8.20 5.00
N ARG A 101 -13.30 7.72 3.81
CA ARG A 101 -12.47 6.81 3.00
C ARG A 101 -11.15 7.47 2.61
N VAL A 102 -11.19 8.73 2.15
CA VAL A 102 -9.99 9.54 1.86
C VAL A 102 -9.11 9.69 3.10
N ALA A 103 -9.69 10.05 4.25
CA ALA A 103 -8.92 10.21 5.48
C ALA A 103 -8.21 8.91 5.91
N LEU A 104 -8.85 7.75 5.70
CA LEU A 104 -8.25 6.45 5.96
C LEU A 104 -7.07 6.17 5.02
N LEU A 105 -7.22 6.43 3.71
CA LEU A 105 -6.18 6.20 2.71
C LEU A 105 -4.98 7.14 2.91
N ARG A 106 -5.21 8.41 3.22
CA ARG A 106 -4.12 9.35 3.57
C ARG A 106 -3.35 8.90 4.82
N ARG A 107 -4.03 8.28 5.79
CA ARG A 107 -3.35 7.68 6.93
C ARG A 107 -2.47 6.50 6.51
N ALA A 108 -2.94 5.68 5.58
CA ALA A 108 -2.13 4.59 5.01
C ALA A 108 -0.89 5.12 4.27
N ALA A 109 -1.04 6.16 3.43
CA ALA A 109 0.08 6.80 2.73
C ALA A 109 1.14 7.31 3.73
N ARG A 110 0.74 8.03 4.79
CA ARG A 110 1.67 8.48 5.83
C ARG A 110 2.40 7.32 6.51
N LEU A 111 1.73 6.21 6.80
CA LEU A 111 2.36 5.05 7.42
C LEU A 111 3.38 4.38 6.48
N ILE A 112 3.17 4.44 5.18
CA ILE A 112 4.14 3.98 4.17
C ILE A 112 5.35 4.92 4.16
N GLU A 113 5.14 6.24 4.12
CA GLU A 113 6.23 7.23 4.14
C GLU A 113 7.07 7.14 5.43
N GLU A 114 6.44 6.98 6.59
CA GLU A 114 7.14 6.81 7.87
C GLU A 114 8.05 5.57 7.88
N ARG A 115 7.71 4.55 7.08
CA ARG A 115 8.41 3.27 6.99
C ARG A 115 9.15 3.09 5.67
N VAL A 116 9.35 4.14 4.90
CA VAL A 116 9.90 4.06 3.54
C VAL A 116 11.19 3.25 3.49
N TYR A 117 12.14 3.47 4.41
CA TYR A 117 13.41 2.74 4.42
C TYR A 117 13.24 1.26 4.78
N ALA A 118 12.40 0.94 5.76
CA ALA A 118 12.16 -0.43 6.19
C ALA A 118 11.49 -1.27 5.09
N ILE A 119 10.47 -0.68 4.41
CA ILE A 119 9.80 -1.35 3.29
C ILE A 119 10.75 -1.48 2.10
N SER A 120 11.52 -0.42 1.78
CA SER A 120 12.46 -0.44 0.68
C SER A 120 13.61 -1.44 0.88
N ALA A 121 14.05 -1.67 2.11
CA ALA A 121 15.03 -2.71 2.41
C ALA A 121 14.48 -4.11 2.12
N ALA A 122 13.21 -4.37 2.48
CA ALA A 122 12.55 -5.62 2.13
C ALA A 122 12.43 -5.79 0.61
N VAL A 123 11.93 -4.76 -0.11
CA VAL A 123 11.82 -4.76 -1.58
C VAL A 123 13.18 -5.02 -2.24
N ALA A 124 14.24 -4.34 -1.79
CA ALA A 124 15.57 -4.52 -2.35
C ALA A 124 16.06 -5.98 -2.24
N LEU A 125 15.84 -6.62 -1.11
CA LEU A 125 16.28 -8.01 -0.88
C LEU A 125 15.36 -9.04 -1.53
N GLU A 126 14.06 -8.80 -1.55
CA GLU A 126 13.09 -9.74 -2.10
C GLU A 126 13.07 -9.74 -3.64
N VAL A 127 13.23 -8.57 -4.26
CA VAL A 127 13.10 -8.41 -5.72
C VAL A 127 14.45 -8.16 -6.41
N GLY A 128 15.51 -7.86 -5.65
CA GLY A 128 16.84 -7.58 -6.18
C GLY A 128 16.99 -6.17 -6.76
N LYS A 129 16.15 -5.23 -6.35
CA LYS A 129 16.24 -3.83 -6.78
C LYS A 129 17.39 -3.10 -6.12
N ASN A 130 17.97 -2.14 -6.84
CA ASN A 130 18.95 -1.25 -6.24
C ASN A 130 18.28 -0.28 -5.23
N ARG A 131 19.11 0.37 -4.41
CA ARG A 131 18.67 1.29 -3.35
C ARG A 131 17.71 2.37 -3.82
N MET A 132 18.06 3.05 -4.90
CA MET A 132 17.30 4.20 -5.36
C MET A 132 15.96 3.79 -5.96
N GLU A 133 15.94 2.69 -6.70
CA GLU A 133 14.70 2.13 -7.27
C GLU A 133 13.76 1.64 -6.17
N SER A 134 14.27 0.93 -5.16
CA SER A 134 13.41 0.42 -4.08
C SER A 134 12.83 1.55 -3.20
N ILE A 135 13.61 2.60 -2.90
CA ILE A 135 13.08 3.77 -2.18
C ILE A 135 12.07 4.53 -3.05
N GLY A 136 12.38 4.71 -4.34
CA GLY A 136 11.50 5.39 -5.28
C GLY A 136 10.15 4.72 -5.42
N GLU A 137 10.12 3.40 -5.55
CA GLU A 137 8.89 2.61 -5.68
C GLU A 137 7.99 2.70 -4.44
N VAL A 138 8.59 2.63 -3.24
CA VAL A 138 7.82 2.76 -2.00
C VAL A 138 7.28 4.19 -1.84
N GLN A 139 8.08 5.21 -2.19
CA GLN A 139 7.62 6.59 -2.17
C GLN A 139 6.50 6.83 -3.19
N GLU A 140 6.64 6.31 -4.40
CA GLU A 140 5.62 6.40 -5.45
C GLU A 140 4.30 5.77 -5.02
N THR A 141 4.34 4.68 -4.26
CA THR A 141 3.14 4.05 -3.70
C THR A 141 2.37 5.02 -2.80
N ALA A 142 3.05 5.73 -1.90
CA ALA A 142 2.42 6.73 -1.04
C ALA A 142 1.90 7.93 -1.86
N ASP A 143 2.69 8.40 -2.82
CA ASP A 143 2.35 9.53 -3.69
C ASP A 143 1.11 9.23 -4.55
N LEU A 144 0.98 8.01 -5.09
CA LEU A 144 -0.19 7.59 -5.86
C LEU A 144 -1.45 7.55 -4.98
N ILE A 145 -1.36 7.04 -3.76
CA ILE A 145 -2.49 7.06 -2.82
C ILE A 145 -2.94 8.50 -2.57
N ASP A 146 -2.01 9.41 -2.28
CA ASP A 146 -2.32 10.81 -2.04
C ASP A 146 -2.88 11.49 -3.29
N TRP A 147 -2.34 11.20 -4.47
CA TRP A 147 -2.85 11.72 -5.74
C TRP A 147 -4.31 11.31 -5.99
N TYR A 148 -4.66 10.03 -5.77
CA TYR A 148 -6.05 9.58 -5.91
C TYR A 148 -6.96 10.20 -4.84
N CYS A 149 -6.47 10.45 -3.64
CA CYS A 149 -7.19 11.20 -2.61
C CYS A 149 -7.46 12.64 -3.06
N ASP A 150 -6.47 13.32 -3.67
CA ASP A 150 -6.63 14.67 -4.22
C ASP A 150 -7.68 14.69 -5.35
N GLN A 151 -7.68 13.68 -6.23
CA GLN A 151 -8.69 13.57 -7.29
C GLN A 151 -10.11 13.38 -6.72
N MET A 152 -10.24 12.54 -5.68
CA MET A 152 -11.51 12.33 -5.01
C MET A 152 -12.04 13.61 -4.35
N GLU A 153 -11.15 14.39 -3.72
CA GLU A 153 -11.48 15.68 -3.10
C GLU A 153 -11.84 16.73 -4.16
N ALA A 154 -11.04 16.85 -5.24
CA ALA A 154 -11.29 17.78 -6.34
C ALA A 154 -12.60 17.45 -7.08
N GLY A 155 -12.93 16.17 -7.20
CA GLY A 155 -14.19 15.69 -7.79
C GLY A 155 -15.38 15.68 -6.83
N GLU A 156 -15.20 16.12 -5.57
CA GLU A 156 -16.26 16.12 -4.54
C GLU A 156 -16.92 14.74 -4.36
N GLY A 157 -16.11 13.67 -4.46
CA GLY A 157 -16.56 12.29 -4.35
C GLY A 157 -17.15 11.71 -5.65
N PHE A 158 -17.16 12.46 -6.73
CA PHE A 158 -17.74 12.09 -8.03
C PHE A 158 -19.22 11.70 -7.99
N ASP A 159 -19.93 12.01 -6.91
CA ASP A 159 -21.37 11.82 -6.81
C ASP A 159 -22.06 13.19 -7.05
N ARG A 160 -22.62 13.35 -8.23
CA ARG A 160 -23.28 14.60 -8.65
C ARG A 160 -24.74 14.35 -8.97
N VAL A 161 -25.60 15.17 -8.39
CA VAL A 161 -27.01 15.23 -8.79
C VAL A 161 -27.07 15.98 -10.13
N LEU A 162 -27.61 15.33 -11.14
CA LEU A 162 -27.86 15.97 -12.43
C LEU A 162 -29.01 17.01 -12.30
N PRO A 163 -29.02 18.06 -13.14
CA PRO A 163 -30.16 18.97 -13.20
C PRO A 163 -31.46 18.19 -13.46
N ASP A 164 -32.54 18.64 -12.83
CA ASP A 164 -33.84 18.04 -13.08
C ASP A 164 -34.20 18.16 -14.55
N ASP A 165 -34.82 17.10 -15.10
CA ASP A 165 -35.41 17.13 -16.43
C ASP A 165 -36.48 18.24 -16.47
N PRO A 166 -36.63 18.99 -17.59
CA PRO A 166 -37.72 19.95 -17.75
C PRO A 166 -39.13 19.34 -17.56
N LEU A 167 -39.22 18.00 -17.66
CA LEU A 167 -40.45 17.27 -17.33
C LEU A 167 -40.40 16.87 -15.84
N PRO A 168 -41.31 17.41 -15.00
CA PRO A 168 -41.21 17.26 -13.53
C PRO A 168 -41.34 15.83 -13.00
N GLN A 169 -41.78 14.90 -13.82
CA GLN A 169 -41.86 13.47 -13.47
C GLN A 169 -40.55 12.71 -13.60
N PHE A 170 -39.51 13.30 -14.20
CA PHE A 170 -38.20 12.66 -14.38
C PHE A 170 -37.15 13.32 -13.47
N ARG A 171 -36.39 12.47 -12.74
CA ARG A 171 -35.20 12.87 -12.01
C ARG A 171 -34.03 12.05 -12.49
N SER A 172 -32.96 12.73 -12.87
CA SER A 172 -31.71 12.07 -13.24
C SER A 172 -30.76 12.08 -12.04
N HIS A 173 -30.23 10.91 -11.70
CA HIS A 173 -29.22 10.77 -10.67
C HIS A 173 -28.02 10.03 -11.24
N ASN A 174 -26.85 10.65 -11.20
CA ASN A 174 -25.60 10.03 -11.63
C ASN A 174 -24.82 9.58 -10.43
N ARG A 175 -24.41 8.31 -10.40
CA ARG A 175 -23.53 7.74 -9.38
C ARG A 175 -22.28 7.21 -10.01
N THR A 176 -21.13 7.64 -9.53
CA THR A 176 -19.86 6.98 -9.83
C THR A 176 -19.71 5.81 -8.87
N VAL A 177 -19.56 4.63 -9.43
CA VAL A 177 -19.20 3.42 -8.66
C VAL A 177 -17.69 3.27 -8.76
N LEU A 178 -17.02 3.36 -7.62
CA LEU A 178 -15.57 3.13 -7.49
C LEU A 178 -15.35 1.71 -7.00
#